data_6911cc6bcd64e47d1529d6c112bd9672
#
_entry.id   6911cc6bcd64e47d1529d6c112bd9672
#
_cell.length_a   1.000
_cell.length_b   1.000
_cell.length_c   1.000
_cell.angle_alpha   90.00
_cell.angle_beta   90.00
_cell.angle_gamma   90.00
#
_symmetry.space_group_name_H-M   'P 1'
#
loop_
_entity.id
_entity.type
_entity.pdbx_description
1 polymer ?
#
loop_
_entity_poly.entity_id
_entity_poly.type
_entity_poly.pdbx_seq_one_letter_code
_entity_poly.pdbx_strand_id
1 'polypeptide(L)'
;MREHAGVTREELKQSAAVTTAVLLAVGLVAAWSVLIPGVDAWENIVVAVIGSLKLTGPVAAAFAAWVAARKRRALSGRSVSTWTALKAPLAIVVVVVGSFTATVLVLAVKTVLTEQAGRLNLAGLGMGMAGLALYAVIGWVTGWLVPNAMTPLVAGLGCYGLFTWLAEGKTWADRLAPGTGEPYDLFQGLAGAAFLDQTLWLLGIALTLLLGWAAVVTRQALVLAFALLAVLAAGTGVARLLTEPKPASAQPLAYSCQEWPITVCLHPGMRGGLTELGDAFTKIASKLSGTPAAFTRVEQRPLGESLRASTGIVPIHLPDLSAGFADEAAYDYVESLAAPCGDTPAGGYREIVMAWLRGEPLPGGPLPEHQYAAAWFSGLTEHQRRDWLRMFYSDFRACQLSARHFGGGPAAASPAPTATNTYPVYPTSSGESWGPEMSPHSWR
;
A
#
# COMPACT_ATOMS: atom_id res chain seq x y z
N MET A 1 36.52 37.27 34.45
CA MET A 1 35.37 36.50 34.87
C MET A 1 34.69 35.89 33.64
N ARG A 2 34.93 34.60 33.36
CA ARG A 2 34.20 33.84 32.33
C ARG A 2 33.07 33.14 33.06
N GLU A 3 31.86 33.70 32.97
CA GLU A 3 30.66 32.99 33.36
C GLU A 3 30.62 31.69 32.58
N HIS A 4 30.75 30.58 33.30
CA HIS A 4 30.49 29.25 32.76
C HIS A 4 29.00 29.18 32.53
N ALA A 5 28.57 29.41 31.31
CA ALA A 5 27.23 29.12 30.85
C ALA A 5 27.02 27.59 30.95
N GLY A 6 26.83 27.13 32.20
CA GLY A 6 26.37 25.80 32.48
C GLY A 6 24.96 25.70 31.89
N VAL A 7 24.76 24.81 30.94
CA VAL A 7 23.42 24.46 30.44
C VAL A 7 22.57 24.16 31.67
N THR A 8 21.62 25.03 31.97
CA THR A 8 20.74 24.87 33.09
C THR A 8 19.86 23.66 32.89
N ARG A 9 19.45 22.99 33.98
CA ARG A 9 18.55 21.82 33.90
C ARG A 9 17.23 22.17 33.21
N GLU A 10 16.84 23.41 33.24
CA GLU A 10 15.68 23.99 32.57
C GLU A 10 15.84 24.08 31.05
N GLU A 11 16.99 24.56 30.57
CA GLU A 11 17.30 24.58 29.12
C GLU A 11 17.34 23.18 28.49
N LEU A 12 17.87 22.17 29.25
CA LEU A 12 17.88 20.78 28.83
C LEU A 12 16.45 20.22 28.74
N LYS A 13 15.59 20.53 29.70
CA LYS A 13 14.17 20.11 29.65
C LYS A 13 13.43 20.79 28.51
N GLN A 14 13.64 22.07 28.30
CA GLN A 14 13.00 22.82 27.23
C GLN A 14 13.45 22.33 25.85
N SER A 15 14.75 22.06 25.66
CA SER A 15 15.24 21.50 24.40
C SER A 15 14.73 20.08 24.15
N ALA A 16 14.58 19.24 25.19
CA ALA A 16 14.01 17.91 25.07
C ALA A 16 12.52 17.97 24.69
N ALA A 17 11.75 18.89 25.31
CA ALA A 17 10.33 19.08 24.98
C ALA A 17 10.13 19.55 23.53
N VAL A 18 10.91 20.54 23.09
CA VAL A 18 10.88 21.02 21.68
C VAL A 18 11.24 19.89 20.72
N THR A 19 12.27 19.09 21.03
CA THR A 19 12.67 17.97 20.18
C THR A 19 11.60 16.90 20.13
N THR A 20 10.98 16.56 21.26
CA THR A 20 9.86 15.60 21.28
C THR A 20 8.70 16.10 20.41
N ALA A 21 8.35 17.39 20.53
CA ALA A 21 7.29 17.99 19.72
C ALA A 21 7.62 17.96 18.20
N VAL A 22 8.86 18.29 17.84
CA VAL A 22 9.31 18.24 16.44
C VAL A 22 9.30 16.80 15.91
N LEU A 23 9.83 15.83 16.67
CA LEU A 23 9.84 14.41 16.27
C LEU A 23 8.42 13.86 16.16
N LEU A 24 7.52 14.24 17.08
CA LEU A 24 6.12 13.85 17.02
C LEU A 24 5.44 14.43 15.76
N ALA A 25 5.62 15.72 15.50
CA ALA A 25 5.03 16.38 14.33
C ALA A 25 5.55 15.77 13.01
N VAL A 26 6.87 15.61 12.88
CA VAL A 26 7.49 14.97 11.71
C VAL A 26 7.03 13.51 11.59
N GLY A 27 6.97 12.78 12.71
CA GLY A 27 6.51 11.39 12.76
C GLY A 27 5.07 11.24 12.29
N LEU A 28 4.17 12.12 12.75
CA LEU A 28 2.76 12.10 12.33
C LEU A 28 2.60 12.44 10.85
N VAL A 29 3.26 13.50 10.36
CA VAL A 29 3.20 13.89 8.94
C VAL A 29 3.77 12.78 8.05
N ALA A 30 4.93 12.22 8.42
CA ALA A 30 5.56 11.15 7.67
C ALA A 30 4.73 9.85 7.69
N ALA A 31 4.17 9.47 8.84
CA ALA A 31 3.30 8.30 8.92
C ALA A 31 2.00 8.51 8.11
N TRP A 32 1.42 9.71 8.18
CA TRP A 32 0.23 10.04 7.40
C TRP A 32 0.47 9.93 5.88
N SER A 33 1.64 10.33 5.39
CA SER A 33 1.98 10.22 3.97
C SER A 33 2.21 8.80 3.47
N VAL A 34 2.42 7.84 4.37
CA VAL A 34 2.62 6.41 4.05
C VAL A 34 1.34 5.60 4.24
N LEU A 35 0.39 6.11 5.06
CA LEU A 35 -0.89 5.45 5.27
C LEU A 35 -1.63 5.30 3.93
N ILE A 36 -2.04 4.07 3.62
CA ILE A 36 -2.88 3.79 2.46
C ILE A 36 -4.30 4.30 2.73
N PRO A 37 -4.83 5.21 1.91
CA PRO A 37 -6.15 5.79 2.11
C PRO A 37 -7.27 4.74 2.15
N GLY A 38 -8.18 4.88 3.10
CA GLY A 38 -9.35 4.01 3.22
C GLY A 38 -9.08 2.59 3.72
N VAL A 39 -7.81 2.23 4.00
CA VAL A 39 -7.45 0.92 4.52
C VAL A 39 -7.50 0.92 6.05
N ASP A 40 -8.52 0.27 6.60
CA ASP A 40 -8.72 0.08 8.04
C ASP A 40 -8.13 -1.26 8.48
N ALA A 41 -6.80 -1.33 8.54
CA ALA A 41 -6.04 -2.50 8.99
C ALA A 41 -4.93 -2.09 9.98
N TRP A 42 -4.72 -2.89 11.04
CA TRP A 42 -3.63 -2.69 11.98
C TRP A 42 -2.26 -2.69 11.31
N GLU A 43 -2.11 -3.51 10.30
CA GLU A 43 -0.87 -3.63 9.55
C GLU A 43 -0.53 -2.36 8.78
N ASN A 44 -1.53 -1.66 8.21
CA ASN A 44 -1.36 -0.37 7.55
C ASN A 44 -0.76 0.68 8.51
N ILE A 45 -1.21 0.69 9.77
CA ILE A 45 -0.67 1.59 10.81
C ILE A 45 0.78 1.23 11.13
N VAL A 46 1.08 -0.07 11.31
CA VAL A 46 2.45 -0.53 11.60
C VAL A 46 3.40 -0.15 10.46
N VAL A 47 3.01 -0.38 9.21
CA VAL A 47 3.80 0.00 8.02
C VAL A 47 4.00 1.51 7.95
N ALA A 48 2.95 2.29 8.17
CA ALA A 48 3.04 3.76 8.14
C ALA A 48 4.01 4.29 9.21
N VAL A 49 3.94 3.75 10.43
CA VAL A 49 4.84 4.16 11.52
C VAL A 49 6.28 3.74 11.23
N ILE A 50 6.51 2.54 10.72
CA ILE A 50 7.85 2.10 10.28
C ILE A 50 8.35 2.99 9.13
N GLY A 51 7.51 3.28 8.13
CA GLY A 51 7.85 4.17 7.02
C GLY A 51 8.24 5.58 7.46
N SER A 52 7.67 6.06 8.58
CA SER A 52 8.03 7.36 9.15
C SER A 52 9.49 7.46 9.61
N LEU A 53 10.16 6.30 9.85
CA LEU A 53 11.58 6.27 10.23
C LEU A 53 12.49 6.88 9.16
N LYS A 54 12.07 6.88 7.90
CA LYS A 54 12.82 7.50 6.79
C LYS A 54 13.10 8.99 7.06
N LEU A 55 12.18 9.68 7.74
CA LEU A 55 12.33 11.09 8.08
C LEU A 55 12.67 11.31 9.57
N THR A 56 12.01 10.60 10.48
CA THR A 56 12.22 10.77 11.93
C THR A 56 13.59 10.29 12.38
N GLY A 57 14.12 9.23 11.76
CA GLY A 57 15.45 8.69 12.07
C GLY A 57 16.58 9.69 11.86
N PRO A 58 16.75 10.29 10.68
CA PRO A 58 17.74 11.34 10.41
C PRO A 58 17.63 12.55 11.35
N VAL A 59 16.39 12.99 11.68
CA VAL A 59 16.16 14.07 12.66
C VAL A 59 16.63 13.67 14.05
N ALA A 60 16.35 12.44 14.49
CA ALA A 60 16.81 11.90 15.76
C ALA A 60 18.34 11.80 15.81
N ALA A 61 19.00 11.36 14.73
CA ALA A 61 20.44 11.30 14.61
C ALA A 61 21.09 12.70 14.69
N ALA A 62 20.54 13.68 13.97
CA ALA A 62 21.01 15.06 14.00
C ALA A 62 20.89 15.67 15.41
N PHE A 63 19.77 15.46 16.09
CA PHE A 63 19.57 15.91 17.46
C PHE A 63 20.56 15.26 18.42
N ALA A 64 20.72 13.94 18.37
CA ALA A 64 21.64 13.22 19.22
C ALA A 64 23.10 13.71 19.01
N ALA A 65 23.51 13.95 17.75
CA ALA A 65 24.82 14.48 17.42
C ALA A 65 25.03 15.91 17.99
N TRP A 66 24.01 16.74 17.93
CA TRP A 66 24.07 18.10 18.51
C TRP A 66 24.27 18.07 20.03
N VAL A 67 23.50 17.25 20.74
CA VAL A 67 23.62 17.09 22.20
C VAL A 67 25.01 16.52 22.57
N ALA A 68 25.48 15.50 21.84
CA ALA A 68 26.78 14.87 22.07
C ALA A 68 27.93 15.86 21.90
N ALA A 69 27.92 16.67 20.82
CA ALA A 69 28.95 17.67 20.56
C ALA A 69 29.01 18.74 21.64
N ARG A 70 27.86 19.20 22.15
CA ARG A 70 27.79 20.14 23.29
C ARG A 70 28.33 19.52 24.56
N LYS A 71 27.93 18.27 24.88
CA LYS A 71 28.33 17.58 26.10
C LYS A 71 29.84 17.27 26.13
N ARG A 72 30.42 16.88 24.97
CA ARG A 72 31.87 16.68 24.87
C ARG A 72 32.67 17.95 25.22
N ARG A 73 32.24 19.10 24.71
CA ARG A 73 32.89 20.39 25.02
C ARG A 73 32.83 20.72 26.52
N ALA A 74 31.72 20.35 27.18
CA ALA A 74 31.55 20.59 28.62
C ALA A 74 32.31 19.61 29.53
N LEU A 75 32.66 18.40 29.05
CA LEU A 75 33.29 17.33 29.82
C LEU A 75 34.80 17.18 29.55
N SER A 76 35.40 18.05 28.73
CA SER A 76 36.84 17.98 28.39
C SER A 76 37.70 17.95 29.64
N GLY A 77 38.48 16.84 29.80
CA GLY A 77 39.47 16.68 30.86
C GLY A 77 39.01 16.05 32.18
N ARG A 78 37.78 15.55 32.29
CA ARG A 78 37.25 14.85 33.47
C ARG A 78 37.12 13.36 33.25
N SER A 79 37.60 12.54 34.22
CA SER A 79 37.28 11.10 34.25
C SER A 79 35.81 10.91 34.58
N VAL A 80 35.10 10.10 33.79
CA VAL A 80 33.65 9.90 33.94
C VAL A 80 33.38 8.43 34.22
N SER A 81 32.53 8.13 35.21
CA SER A 81 32.09 6.76 35.48
C SER A 81 31.17 6.28 34.32
N THR A 82 31.14 4.96 34.11
CA THR A 82 30.33 4.35 33.03
C THR A 82 28.87 4.77 33.08
N TRP A 83 28.27 4.77 34.25
CA TRP A 83 26.88 5.19 34.43
C TRP A 83 26.65 6.67 34.02
N THR A 84 27.58 7.55 34.45
CA THR A 84 27.50 8.96 34.09
C THR A 84 27.71 9.21 32.60
N ALA A 85 28.53 8.40 31.94
CA ALA A 85 28.73 8.44 30.49
C ALA A 85 27.44 8.00 29.76
N LEU A 86 26.85 6.86 30.14
CA LEU A 86 25.67 6.29 29.47
C LEU A 86 24.37 7.05 29.75
N LYS A 87 24.26 7.77 30.87
CA LYS A 87 23.00 8.47 31.25
C LYS A 87 22.48 9.41 30.17
N ALA A 88 23.34 10.13 29.47
CA ALA A 88 22.90 11.08 28.47
C ALA A 88 22.42 10.43 27.16
N PRO A 89 23.18 9.51 26.52
CA PRO A 89 22.68 8.85 25.32
C PRO A 89 21.41 8.02 25.59
N LEU A 90 21.32 7.36 26.75
CA LEU A 90 20.10 6.63 27.13
C LEU A 90 18.90 7.57 27.31
N ALA A 91 19.09 8.76 27.91
CA ALA A 91 18.03 9.74 28.01
C ALA A 91 17.53 10.21 26.62
N ILE A 92 18.45 10.39 25.65
CA ILE A 92 18.08 10.74 24.27
C ILE A 92 17.29 9.60 23.63
N VAL A 93 17.75 8.35 23.76
CA VAL A 93 17.03 7.18 23.24
C VAL A 93 15.62 7.11 23.83
N VAL A 94 15.46 7.33 25.15
CA VAL A 94 14.13 7.35 25.81
C VAL A 94 13.24 8.46 25.24
N VAL A 95 13.76 9.66 25.00
CA VAL A 95 12.99 10.76 24.40
C VAL A 95 12.58 10.41 22.97
N VAL A 96 13.46 9.89 22.15
CA VAL A 96 13.22 9.55 20.76
C VAL A 96 12.23 8.38 20.63
N VAL A 97 12.43 7.30 21.40
CA VAL A 97 11.50 6.16 21.44
C VAL A 97 10.14 6.57 22.03
N GLY A 98 10.14 7.46 23.02
CA GLY A 98 8.91 8.02 23.61
C GLY A 98 8.09 8.82 22.58
N SER A 99 8.75 9.62 21.74
CA SER A 99 8.06 10.36 20.66
C SER A 99 7.46 9.41 19.60
N PHE A 100 8.16 8.33 19.26
CA PHE A 100 7.64 7.29 18.38
C PHE A 100 6.42 6.59 18.98
N THR A 101 6.50 6.21 20.25
CA THR A 101 5.36 5.60 20.97
C THR A 101 4.16 6.55 21.00
N ALA A 102 4.40 7.86 21.19
CA ALA A 102 3.34 8.86 21.12
C ALA A 102 2.71 8.95 19.73
N THR A 103 3.52 8.87 18.65
CA THR A 103 3.01 8.80 17.27
C THR A 103 2.11 7.58 17.07
N VAL A 104 2.56 6.39 17.52
CA VAL A 104 1.76 5.15 17.48
C VAL A 104 0.44 5.32 18.22
N LEU A 105 0.47 5.89 19.44
CA LEU A 105 -0.74 6.09 20.24
C LEU A 105 -1.72 7.05 19.57
N VAL A 106 -1.25 8.14 18.98
CA VAL A 106 -2.11 9.10 18.26
C VAL A 106 -2.78 8.42 17.06
N LEU A 107 -2.03 7.63 16.28
CA LEU A 107 -2.60 6.88 15.17
C LEU A 107 -3.56 5.78 15.64
N ALA A 108 -3.24 5.13 16.76
CA ALA A 108 -4.12 4.12 17.36
C ALA A 108 -5.44 4.71 17.90
N VAL A 109 -5.50 5.99 18.27
CA VAL A 109 -6.78 6.64 18.63
C VAL A 109 -7.77 6.61 17.46
N LYS A 110 -7.31 6.78 16.21
CA LYS A 110 -8.15 6.64 15.02
C LYS A 110 -8.82 5.25 14.97
N THR A 111 -8.11 4.21 15.42
CA THR A 111 -8.60 2.83 15.35
C THR A 111 -9.69 2.50 16.34
N VAL A 112 -9.83 3.31 17.41
CA VAL A 112 -10.92 3.16 18.39
C VAL A 112 -12.28 3.53 17.75
N LEU A 113 -12.25 4.39 16.73
CA LEU A 113 -13.45 4.89 16.05
C LEU A 113 -13.86 4.02 14.85
N THR A 114 -12.94 3.17 14.35
CA THR A 114 -13.16 2.30 13.20
C THR A 114 -12.75 0.88 13.54
N GLU A 115 -13.56 -0.10 13.13
CA GLU A 115 -13.16 -1.51 13.29
C GLU A 115 -11.97 -1.82 12.37
N GLN A 116 -10.88 -2.24 12.95
CA GLN A 116 -9.66 -2.57 12.24
C GLN A 116 -9.59 -4.06 11.88
N ALA A 117 -9.22 -4.35 10.66
CA ALA A 117 -8.92 -5.71 10.22
C ALA A 117 -7.53 -6.16 10.72
N GLY A 118 -7.36 -7.47 10.86
CA GLY A 118 -6.08 -8.07 11.24
C GLY A 118 -5.73 -7.92 12.72
N ARG A 119 -4.45 -8.09 13.04
CA ARG A 119 -3.91 -8.00 14.41
C ARG A 119 -2.75 -7.01 14.47
N LEU A 120 -2.65 -6.29 15.57
CA LEU A 120 -1.50 -5.41 15.83
C LEU A 120 -0.21 -6.23 15.93
N ASN A 121 0.73 -6.01 15.03
CA ASN A 121 2.04 -6.66 15.06
C ASN A 121 3.01 -5.88 15.96
N LEU A 122 3.10 -6.30 17.23
CA LEU A 122 3.99 -5.68 18.22
C LEU A 122 5.47 -5.82 17.86
N ALA A 123 5.86 -6.86 17.13
CA ALA A 123 7.24 -7.04 16.70
C ALA A 123 7.67 -5.96 15.69
N GLY A 124 6.76 -5.54 14.79
CA GLY A 124 7.00 -4.41 13.89
C GLY A 124 7.21 -3.09 14.63
N LEU A 125 6.41 -2.83 15.67
CA LEU A 125 6.61 -1.66 16.53
C LEU A 125 7.95 -1.72 17.29
N GLY A 126 8.32 -2.89 17.80
CA GLY A 126 9.64 -3.14 18.43
C GLY A 126 10.79 -2.85 17.47
N MET A 127 10.67 -3.28 16.22
CA MET A 127 11.65 -2.98 15.17
C MET A 127 11.77 -1.47 14.91
N GLY A 128 10.64 -0.76 14.84
CA GLY A 128 10.64 0.70 14.69
C GLY A 128 11.35 1.42 15.83
N MET A 129 11.11 1.00 17.08
CA MET A 129 11.81 1.53 18.27
C MET A 129 13.32 1.24 18.21
N ALA A 130 13.71 0.03 17.82
CA ALA A 130 15.12 -0.37 17.66
C ALA A 130 15.82 0.46 16.56
N GLY A 131 15.14 0.69 15.44
CA GLY A 131 15.63 1.55 14.37
C GLY A 131 15.91 2.97 14.84
N LEU A 132 14.96 3.59 15.53
CA LEU A 132 15.16 4.95 16.08
C LEU A 132 16.25 5.00 17.14
N ALA A 133 16.37 3.99 17.99
CA ALA A 133 17.47 3.89 18.94
C ALA A 133 18.84 3.83 18.21
N LEU A 134 18.94 3.08 17.12
CA LEU A 134 20.14 3.02 16.29
C LEU A 134 20.49 4.39 15.69
N TYR A 135 19.53 5.10 15.10
CA TYR A 135 19.75 6.45 14.58
C TYR A 135 20.26 7.41 15.67
N ALA A 136 19.65 7.40 16.86
CA ALA A 136 20.06 8.23 17.98
C ALA A 136 21.49 7.89 18.44
N VAL A 137 21.87 6.61 18.48
CA VAL A 137 23.20 6.16 18.88
C VAL A 137 24.25 6.52 17.83
N ILE A 138 23.97 6.33 16.54
CA ILE A 138 24.86 6.78 15.45
C ILE A 138 25.10 8.29 15.58
N GLY A 139 24.03 9.08 15.72
CA GLY A 139 24.14 10.51 15.93
C GLY A 139 24.98 10.86 17.16
N TRP A 140 24.75 10.19 18.29
CA TRP A 140 25.52 10.40 19.51
C TRP A 140 27.03 10.13 19.30
N VAL A 141 27.37 8.99 18.72
CA VAL A 141 28.77 8.60 18.51
C VAL A 141 29.46 9.55 17.53
N THR A 142 28.82 9.90 16.42
CA THR A 142 29.37 10.85 15.43
C THR A 142 29.57 12.25 16.01
N GLY A 143 28.58 12.77 16.76
CA GLY A 143 28.66 14.06 17.43
C GLY A 143 29.74 14.10 18.52
N TRP A 144 29.98 12.97 19.18
CA TRP A 144 31.04 12.84 20.16
C TRP A 144 32.43 12.78 19.48
N LEU A 145 32.58 12.02 18.39
CA LEU A 145 33.86 11.89 17.67
C LEU A 145 34.27 13.19 17.00
N VAL A 146 33.33 13.91 16.39
CA VAL A 146 33.59 15.15 15.63
C VAL A 146 32.75 16.28 16.18
N PRO A 147 33.19 17.00 17.23
CA PRO A 147 32.39 18.04 17.90
C PRO A 147 32.38 19.38 17.11
N ASN A 148 31.94 19.34 15.85
CA ASN A 148 31.82 20.49 14.98
C ASN A 148 30.35 20.99 14.92
N ALA A 149 30.12 22.24 14.53
CA ALA A 149 28.81 22.82 14.36
C ALA A 149 28.01 22.15 13.21
N MET A 150 28.70 21.65 12.18
CA MET A 150 28.09 20.98 11.02
C MET A 150 27.81 19.48 11.24
N THR A 151 28.36 18.88 12.30
CA THR A 151 28.21 17.44 12.55
C THR A 151 26.75 16.97 12.67
N PRO A 152 25.82 17.72 13.29
CA PRO A 152 24.41 17.32 13.32
C PRO A 152 23.81 17.18 11.93
N LEU A 153 24.10 18.12 11.03
CA LEU A 153 23.62 18.11 9.65
C LEU A 153 24.19 16.89 8.88
N VAL A 154 25.51 16.68 9.00
CA VAL A 154 26.21 15.55 8.35
C VAL A 154 25.71 14.22 8.89
N ALA A 155 25.48 14.09 10.20
CA ALA A 155 24.95 12.87 10.81
C ALA A 155 23.52 12.58 10.30
N GLY A 156 22.66 13.58 10.26
CA GLY A 156 21.28 13.42 9.75
C GLY A 156 21.25 13.04 8.27
N LEU A 157 21.92 13.82 7.41
CA LEU A 157 21.95 13.56 5.97
C LEU A 157 22.69 12.25 5.64
N GLY A 158 23.77 11.94 6.36
CA GLY A 158 24.52 10.70 6.20
C GLY A 158 23.68 9.47 6.55
N CYS A 159 22.91 9.53 7.64
CA CYS A 159 21.97 8.47 8.01
C CYS A 159 20.84 8.35 6.97
N TYR A 160 20.27 9.46 6.51
CA TYR A 160 19.25 9.46 5.45
C TYR A 160 19.76 8.78 4.19
N GLY A 161 20.92 9.23 3.68
CA GLY A 161 21.48 8.67 2.45
C GLY A 161 21.86 7.20 2.59
N LEU A 162 22.51 6.81 3.72
CA LEU A 162 22.91 5.43 3.96
C LEU A 162 21.70 4.48 4.00
N PHE A 163 20.68 4.80 4.80
CA PHE A 163 19.55 3.89 4.98
C PHE A 163 18.57 3.93 3.81
N THR A 164 18.45 5.05 3.09
CA THR A 164 17.73 5.08 1.82
C THR A 164 18.41 4.23 0.76
N TRP A 165 19.74 4.36 0.63
CA TRP A 165 20.51 3.53 -0.29
C TRP A 165 20.43 2.04 0.03
N LEU A 166 20.47 1.66 1.33
CA LEU A 166 20.26 0.29 1.77
C LEU A 166 18.85 -0.22 1.44
N ALA A 167 17.81 0.58 1.70
CA ALA A 167 16.43 0.19 1.49
C ALA A 167 16.04 0.08 0.00
N GLU A 168 16.64 0.90 -0.87
CA GLU A 168 16.39 0.90 -2.32
C GLU A 168 17.25 -0.12 -3.08
N GLY A 169 18.28 -0.67 -2.42
CA GLY A 169 19.15 -1.70 -2.98
C GLY A 169 18.38 -3.00 -3.20
N LYS A 170 18.31 -3.48 -4.47
CA LYS A 170 17.71 -4.80 -4.82
C LYS A 170 18.60 -5.97 -4.40
N THR A 171 19.27 -5.87 -3.25
CA THR A 171 20.22 -6.86 -2.72
C THR A 171 19.75 -7.32 -1.34
N TRP A 172 20.39 -8.37 -0.82
CA TRP A 172 20.12 -8.84 0.54
C TRP A 172 20.27 -7.76 1.63
N ALA A 173 20.95 -6.67 1.33
CA ALA A 173 21.20 -5.56 2.25
C ALA A 173 19.95 -4.71 2.54
N ASP A 174 18.89 -4.79 1.70
CA ASP A 174 17.60 -4.15 1.94
C ASP A 174 16.99 -4.60 3.27
N ARG A 175 17.20 -5.88 3.65
CA ARG A 175 16.73 -6.46 4.91
C ARG A 175 17.41 -5.88 6.16
N LEU A 176 18.54 -5.22 5.99
CA LEU A 176 19.29 -4.59 7.09
C LEU A 176 18.84 -3.15 7.36
N ALA A 177 18.11 -2.53 6.46
CA ALA A 177 17.57 -1.20 6.65
C ALA A 177 16.49 -1.18 7.74
N PRO A 178 16.40 -0.12 8.56
CA PRO A 178 15.35 0.02 9.58
C PRO A 178 13.96 0.32 9.02
N GLY A 179 13.78 0.26 7.71
CA GLY A 179 12.52 0.40 7.00
C GLY A 179 12.60 -0.33 5.67
N THR A 180 11.47 -0.79 5.14
CA THR A 180 11.41 -1.48 3.84
C THR A 180 11.13 -0.48 2.73
N GLY A 181 11.79 -0.62 1.58
CA GLY A 181 11.48 0.11 0.35
C GLY A 181 10.39 -0.56 -0.49
N GLU A 182 10.01 -1.80 -0.14
CA GLU A 182 8.97 -2.54 -0.87
C GLU A 182 7.58 -2.01 -0.52
N PRO A 183 6.69 -1.81 -1.52
CA PRO A 183 5.31 -1.46 -1.27
C PRO A 183 4.63 -2.58 -0.46
N TYR A 184 3.83 -2.20 0.52
CA TYR A 184 3.10 -3.13 1.34
C TYR A 184 1.92 -3.72 0.54
N ASP A 185 1.85 -5.05 0.50
CA ASP A 185 0.71 -5.78 -0.05
C ASP A 185 -0.18 -6.26 1.11
N LEU A 186 -1.44 -5.82 1.10
CA LEU A 186 -2.44 -6.16 2.11
C LEU A 186 -2.62 -7.68 2.31
N PHE A 187 -2.45 -8.47 1.25
CA PHE A 187 -2.66 -9.92 1.28
C PHE A 187 -1.44 -10.72 1.75
N GLN A 188 -0.26 -10.11 1.81
CA GLN A 188 0.95 -10.81 2.25
C GLN A 188 1.11 -10.85 3.76
N GLY A 189 0.43 -9.95 4.48
CA GLY A 189 0.57 -9.81 5.92
C GLY A 189 1.97 -9.36 6.36
N LEU A 190 2.15 -9.16 7.65
CA LEU A 190 3.43 -8.79 8.24
C LEU A 190 4.05 -9.96 8.99
N ALA A 191 5.21 -10.43 8.54
CA ALA A 191 5.93 -11.52 9.17
C ALA A 191 6.59 -11.09 10.49
N GLY A 192 5.98 -11.43 11.61
CA GLY A 192 6.47 -11.10 12.95
C GLY A 192 7.88 -11.62 13.24
N ALA A 193 8.24 -12.81 12.73
CA ALA A 193 9.57 -13.38 12.90
C ALA A 193 10.67 -12.52 12.26
N ALA A 194 10.45 -12.04 11.03
CA ALA A 194 11.39 -11.16 10.35
C ALA A 194 11.61 -9.85 11.11
N PHE A 195 10.56 -9.28 11.70
CA PHE A 195 10.70 -8.10 12.54
C PHE A 195 11.49 -8.36 13.83
N LEU A 196 11.36 -9.54 14.43
CA LEU A 196 12.18 -9.91 15.60
C LEU A 196 13.66 -10.03 15.26
N ASP A 197 14.00 -10.67 14.15
CA ASP A 197 15.39 -10.81 13.71
C ASP A 197 15.98 -9.46 13.30
N GLN A 198 15.20 -8.61 12.66
CA GLN A 198 15.58 -7.24 12.33
C GLN A 198 15.74 -6.37 13.60
N THR A 199 14.88 -6.55 14.60
CA THR A 199 15.04 -5.90 15.92
C THR A 199 16.33 -6.32 16.59
N LEU A 200 16.67 -7.61 16.57
CA LEU A 200 17.90 -8.15 17.15
C LEU A 200 19.14 -7.56 16.47
N TRP A 201 19.13 -7.46 15.14
CA TRP A 201 20.18 -6.80 14.36
C TRP A 201 20.33 -5.32 14.74
N LEU A 202 19.25 -4.54 14.69
CA LEU A 202 19.26 -3.08 14.93
C LEU A 202 19.68 -2.74 16.37
N LEU A 203 19.12 -3.43 17.36
CA LEU A 203 19.54 -3.27 18.77
C LEU A 203 20.96 -3.75 19.02
N GLY A 204 21.35 -4.87 18.42
CA GLY A 204 22.70 -5.39 18.53
C GLY A 204 23.76 -4.39 18.05
N ILE A 205 23.55 -3.77 16.89
CA ILE A 205 24.44 -2.72 16.37
C ILE A 205 24.37 -1.44 17.23
N ALA A 206 23.16 -1.02 17.66
CA ALA A 206 23.03 0.15 18.53
C ALA A 206 23.79 -0.05 19.84
N LEU A 207 23.65 -1.20 20.49
CA LEU A 207 24.37 -1.54 21.71
C LEU A 207 25.88 -1.66 21.46
N THR A 208 26.30 -2.26 20.37
CA THR A 208 27.72 -2.34 19.99
C THR A 208 28.35 -0.96 19.88
N LEU A 209 27.71 -0.04 19.16
CA LEU A 209 28.20 1.33 19.01
C LEU A 209 28.21 2.09 20.34
N LEU A 210 27.14 1.99 21.12
CA LEU A 210 27.01 2.69 22.39
C LEU A 210 27.99 2.18 23.46
N LEU A 211 28.09 0.85 23.62
CA LEU A 211 29.00 0.23 24.59
C LEU A 211 30.45 0.33 24.14
N GLY A 212 30.72 0.17 22.83
CA GLY A 212 32.07 0.40 22.28
C GLY A 212 32.57 1.83 22.53
N TRP A 213 31.69 2.84 22.29
CA TRP A 213 31.99 4.21 22.64
C TRP A 213 32.22 4.38 24.15
N ALA A 214 31.35 3.81 25.00
CA ALA A 214 31.47 3.89 26.44
C ALA A 214 32.78 3.21 26.94
N ALA A 215 33.16 2.06 26.37
CA ALA A 215 34.42 1.36 26.70
C ALA A 215 35.65 2.22 26.40
N VAL A 216 35.67 2.92 25.26
CA VAL A 216 36.74 3.86 24.88
C VAL A 216 36.84 5.03 25.87
N VAL A 217 35.69 5.61 26.24
CA VAL A 217 35.62 6.78 27.13
C VAL A 217 35.99 6.40 28.58
N THR A 218 35.53 5.24 29.06
CA THR A 218 35.73 4.81 30.46
C THR A 218 36.89 3.89 30.67
N ARG A 219 37.46 3.34 29.58
CA ARG A 219 38.59 2.36 29.56
C ARG A 219 38.30 1.11 30.39
N GLN A 220 37.06 0.65 30.44
CA GLN A 220 36.65 -0.52 31.21
C GLN A 220 36.51 -1.75 30.32
N ALA A 221 37.27 -2.80 30.58
CA ALA A 221 37.28 -4.06 29.84
C ALA A 221 35.91 -4.79 29.90
N LEU A 222 35.20 -4.70 31.03
CA LEU A 222 33.87 -5.31 31.16
C LEU A 222 32.85 -4.72 30.17
N VAL A 223 32.88 -3.41 29.92
CA VAL A 223 32.01 -2.74 28.95
C VAL A 223 32.32 -3.21 27.53
N LEU A 224 33.62 -3.44 27.23
CA LEU A 224 34.04 -4.01 25.95
C LEU A 224 33.52 -5.44 25.77
N ALA A 225 33.53 -6.27 26.82
CA ALA A 225 32.99 -7.63 26.75
C ALA A 225 31.47 -7.61 26.40
N PHE A 226 30.69 -6.71 27.00
CA PHE A 226 29.31 -6.55 26.63
C PHE A 226 29.10 -6.01 25.21
N ALA A 227 30.00 -5.14 24.70
CA ALA A 227 29.97 -4.70 23.30
C ALA A 227 30.22 -5.89 22.35
N LEU A 228 31.17 -6.81 22.67
CA LEU A 228 31.40 -8.02 21.88
C LEU A 228 30.17 -8.97 21.87
N LEU A 229 29.50 -9.14 23.01
CA LEU A 229 28.26 -9.91 23.07
C LEU A 229 27.15 -9.27 22.19
N ALA A 230 27.08 -7.95 22.16
CA ALA A 230 26.13 -7.24 21.27
C ALA A 230 26.48 -7.45 19.78
N VAL A 231 27.77 -7.52 19.41
CA VAL A 231 28.19 -7.89 18.03
C VAL A 231 27.72 -9.30 17.67
N LEU A 232 27.89 -10.26 18.59
CA LEU A 232 27.39 -11.63 18.35
C LEU A 232 25.90 -11.69 18.19
N ALA A 233 25.14 -10.95 19.00
CA ALA A 233 23.69 -10.85 18.87
C ALA A 233 23.28 -10.22 17.51
N ALA A 234 23.96 -9.14 17.10
CA ALA A 234 23.73 -8.54 15.79
C ALA A 234 24.04 -9.52 14.64
N GLY A 235 25.17 -10.23 14.74
CA GLY A 235 25.57 -11.24 13.76
C GLY A 235 24.58 -12.39 13.63
N THR A 236 23.99 -12.84 14.75
CA THR A 236 22.93 -13.87 14.70
C THR A 236 21.66 -13.35 14.05
N GLY A 237 21.26 -12.10 14.29
CA GLY A 237 20.15 -11.45 13.62
C GLY A 237 20.35 -11.39 12.09
N VAL A 238 21.55 -10.95 11.65
CA VAL A 238 21.89 -10.92 10.21
C VAL A 238 21.87 -12.32 9.60
N ALA A 239 22.51 -13.31 10.28
CA ALA A 239 22.56 -14.68 9.77
C ALA A 239 21.14 -15.25 9.54
N ARG A 240 20.21 -15.01 10.47
CA ARG A 240 18.81 -15.42 10.32
C ARG A 240 18.12 -14.68 9.17
N LEU A 241 18.26 -13.37 9.09
CA LEU A 241 17.68 -12.57 8.00
C LEU A 241 18.16 -13.01 6.61
N LEU A 242 19.38 -13.55 6.50
CA LEU A 242 19.94 -14.04 5.24
C LEU A 242 19.52 -15.46 4.90
N THR A 243 19.29 -16.32 5.92
CA THR A 243 18.96 -17.74 5.72
C THR A 243 17.48 -18.00 5.59
N GLU A 244 16.63 -17.17 6.19
CA GLU A 244 15.18 -17.34 6.07
C GLU A 244 14.71 -16.85 4.69
N PRO A 245 13.94 -17.69 3.94
CA PRO A 245 13.25 -17.22 2.75
C PRO A 245 12.35 -16.05 3.13
N LYS A 246 12.18 -15.09 2.21
CA LYS A 246 11.22 -13.98 2.42
C LYS A 246 9.93 -14.60 2.95
N PRO A 247 9.45 -14.20 4.12
CA PRO A 247 8.24 -14.76 4.66
C PRO A 247 7.04 -14.19 3.88
N ALA A 248 6.78 -14.74 2.72
CA ALA A 248 5.45 -14.72 2.17
C ALA A 248 4.64 -15.68 3.06
N SER A 249 4.15 -15.21 4.18
CA SER A 249 3.11 -15.94 4.89
C SER A 249 1.88 -15.82 4.00
N ALA A 250 1.66 -16.85 3.16
CA ALA A 250 0.40 -17.02 2.48
C ALA A 250 -0.66 -17.23 3.58
N GLN A 251 -1.15 -16.13 4.14
CA GLN A 251 -2.32 -16.15 4.98
C GLN A 251 -3.49 -16.58 4.08
N PRO A 252 -4.37 -17.46 4.56
CA PRO A 252 -5.57 -17.76 3.80
C PRO A 252 -6.29 -16.45 3.50
N LEU A 253 -6.58 -16.21 2.22
CA LEU A 253 -7.25 -15.00 1.76
C LEU A 253 -8.60 -14.88 2.47
N ALA A 254 -8.68 -14.04 3.47
CA ALA A 254 -9.93 -13.70 4.11
C ALA A 254 -10.57 -12.54 3.35
N TYR A 255 -11.81 -12.71 2.92
CA TYR A 255 -12.56 -11.68 2.24
C TYR A 255 -13.71 -11.18 3.11
N SER A 256 -13.99 -9.90 3.01
CA SER A 256 -15.27 -9.30 3.41
C SER A 256 -16.10 -9.12 2.15
N CYS A 257 -17.27 -9.76 2.09
CA CYS A 257 -18.11 -9.74 0.91
C CYS A 257 -19.45 -9.08 1.19
N GLN A 258 -19.94 -8.32 0.20
CA GLN A 258 -21.32 -7.84 0.09
C GLN A 258 -21.99 -8.60 -1.04
N GLU A 259 -23.15 -9.25 -0.78
CA GLU A 259 -23.74 -10.19 -1.72
C GLU A 259 -24.74 -9.57 -2.69
N TRP A 260 -25.27 -8.40 -2.40
CA TRP A 260 -26.33 -7.80 -3.22
C TRP A 260 -26.00 -6.36 -3.61
N PRO A 261 -26.28 -5.91 -4.86
CA PRO A 261 -26.93 -6.57 -6.01
C PRO A 261 -26.05 -7.56 -6.76
N ILE A 262 -24.73 -7.46 -6.64
CA ILE A 262 -23.74 -8.44 -7.10
C ILE A 262 -22.81 -8.76 -5.93
N THR A 263 -22.15 -9.90 -5.96
CA THR A 263 -21.19 -10.24 -4.91
C THR A 263 -19.89 -9.46 -5.13
N VAL A 264 -19.52 -8.58 -4.19
CA VAL A 264 -18.24 -7.88 -4.18
C VAL A 264 -17.45 -8.33 -2.98
N CYS A 265 -16.23 -8.84 -3.20
CA CYS A 265 -15.36 -9.35 -2.16
C CYS A 265 -14.04 -8.59 -2.13
N LEU A 266 -13.73 -7.95 -1.01
CA LEU A 266 -12.50 -7.18 -0.77
C LEU A 266 -11.74 -7.72 0.43
N HIS A 267 -10.48 -7.34 0.53
CA HIS A 267 -9.72 -7.51 1.77
C HIS A 267 -10.49 -6.85 2.95
N PRO A 268 -10.56 -7.48 4.14
CA PRO A 268 -11.34 -6.95 5.27
C PRO A 268 -10.97 -5.52 5.67
N GLY A 269 -9.73 -5.11 5.46
CA GLY A 269 -9.26 -3.75 5.69
C GLY A 269 -9.79 -2.72 4.69
N MET A 270 -10.38 -3.15 3.57
CA MET A 270 -10.96 -2.29 2.53
C MET A 270 -12.49 -2.39 2.46
N ARG A 271 -13.14 -2.93 3.47
CA ARG A 271 -14.60 -3.10 3.50
C ARG A 271 -15.38 -1.80 3.28
N GLY A 272 -14.79 -0.64 3.58
CA GLY A 272 -15.41 0.67 3.32
C GLY A 272 -15.71 0.93 1.84
N GLY A 273 -15.00 0.26 0.92
CA GLY A 273 -15.19 0.40 -0.53
C GLY A 273 -16.24 -0.53 -1.14
N LEU A 274 -16.83 -1.47 -0.37
CA LEU A 274 -17.76 -2.49 -0.90
C LEU A 274 -18.96 -1.89 -1.62
N THR A 275 -19.60 -0.89 -1.01
CA THR A 275 -20.82 -0.27 -1.57
C THR A 275 -20.53 0.47 -2.87
N GLU A 276 -19.47 1.29 -2.89
CA GLU A 276 -19.11 2.10 -4.06
C GLU A 276 -18.69 1.22 -5.24
N LEU A 277 -17.89 0.18 -5.01
CA LEU A 277 -17.58 -0.84 -6.01
C LEU A 277 -18.83 -1.60 -6.46
N GLY A 278 -19.71 -1.96 -5.52
CA GLY A 278 -20.99 -2.61 -5.83
C GLY A 278 -21.81 -1.78 -6.80
N ASP A 279 -21.94 -0.48 -6.58
CA ASP A 279 -22.68 0.45 -7.43
C ASP A 279 -22.03 0.61 -8.81
N ALA A 280 -20.71 0.74 -8.88
CA ALA A 280 -19.97 0.88 -10.14
C ALA A 280 -20.08 -0.40 -11.00
N PHE A 281 -19.80 -1.56 -10.42
CA PHE A 281 -19.80 -2.82 -11.14
C PHE A 281 -21.20 -3.36 -11.47
N THR A 282 -22.23 -3.03 -10.70
CA THR A 282 -23.62 -3.41 -11.01
C THR A 282 -24.09 -2.82 -12.33
N LYS A 283 -23.70 -1.58 -12.64
CA LYS A 283 -24.02 -0.94 -13.92
C LYS A 283 -23.40 -1.71 -15.09
N ILE A 284 -22.14 -2.15 -14.95
CA ILE A 284 -21.43 -2.92 -15.96
C ILE A 284 -22.00 -4.34 -16.07
N ALA A 285 -22.27 -5.01 -14.94
CA ALA A 285 -22.85 -6.35 -14.91
C ALA A 285 -24.20 -6.40 -15.63
N SER A 286 -25.03 -5.36 -15.44
CA SER A 286 -26.33 -5.25 -16.15
C SER A 286 -26.17 -5.18 -17.66
N LYS A 287 -25.14 -4.47 -18.16
CA LYS A 287 -24.86 -4.31 -19.61
C LYS A 287 -24.22 -5.58 -20.20
N LEU A 288 -23.41 -6.29 -19.45
CA LEU A 288 -22.76 -7.53 -19.88
C LEU A 288 -23.61 -8.77 -19.70
N SER A 289 -24.81 -8.66 -19.12
CA SER A 289 -25.70 -9.79 -18.87
C SER A 289 -26.02 -10.58 -20.15
N GLY A 290 -25.78 -11.90 -20.13
CA GLY A 290 -25.97 -12.81 -21.26
C GLY A 290 -24.86 -12.77 -22.31
N THR A 291 -23.79 -12.01 -22.13
CA THR A 291 -22.58 -12.09 -22.95
C THR A 291 -21.59 -13.11 -22.34
N PRO A 292 -20.56 -13.55 -23.07
CA PRO A 292 -19.51 -14.40 -22.51
C PRO A 292 -18.71 -13.77 -21.37
N ALA A 293 -18.78 -12.43 -21.21
CA ALA A 293 -18.18 -11.69 -20.11
C ALA A 293 -19.14 -11.41 -18.96
N ALA A 294 -20.32 -12.04 -18.94
CA ALA A 294 -21.26 -11.89 -17.83
C ALA A 294 -20.63 -12.37 -16.51
N PHE A 295 -20.79 -11.59 -15.45
CA PHE A 295 -20.26 -11.90 -14.15
C PHE A 295 -21.29 -11.62 -13.04
N THR A 296 -21.11 -12.28 -11.92
CA THR A 296 -21.94 -12.10 -10.72
C THR A 296 -21.10 -11.77 -9.49
N ARG A 297 -19.78 -11.86 -9.64
CA ARG A 297 -18.84 -11.63 -8.54
C ARG A 297 -17.65 -10.79 -8.98
N VAL A 298 -17.27 -9.85 -8.14
CA VAL A 298 -16.03 -9.06 -8.22
C VAL A 298 -15.15 -9.45 -7.05
N GLU A 299 -13.86 -9.69 -7.27
CA GLU A 299 -12.96 -10.16 -6.23
C GLU A 299 -11.61 -9.45 -6.31
N GLN A 300 -11.22 -8.82 -5.22
CA GLN A 300 -9.90 -8.20 -5.12
C GLN A 300 -8.80 -9.25 -5.11
N ARG A 301 -7.74 -9.01 -5.85
CA ARG A 301 -6.54 -9.87 -5.91
C ARG A 301 -5.31 -9.12 -5.43
N PRO A 302 -4.29 -9.84 -4.91
CA PRO A 302 -3.00 -9.25 -4.60
C PRO A 302 -2.40 -8.53 -5.81
N LEU A 303 -1.72 -7.39 -5.60
CA LEU A 303 -1.13 -6.59 -6.69
C LEU A 303 -0.11 -7.36 -7.54
N GLY A 304 0.55 -8.36 -6.96
CA GLY A 304 1.52 -9.21 -7.67
C GLY A 304 0.91 -10.38 -8.46
N GLU A 305 -0.39 -10.63 -8.35
CA GLU A 305 -1.08 -11.71 -9.04
C GLU A 305 -1.62 -11.23 -10.41
N SER A 306 -1.46 -12.05 -11.44
CA SER A 306 -2.03 -11.72 -12.76
C SER A 306 -3.57 -11.80 -12.72
N LEU A 307 -4.24 -10.76 -13.25
CA LEU A 307 -5.70 -10.73 -13.38
C LEU A 307 -6.15 -11.70 -14.48
N ARG A 308 -6.43 -12.95 -14.12
CA ARG A 308 -7.05 -13.90 -15.03
C ARG A 308 -8.54 -13.98 -14.71
N ALA A 309 -9.35 -13.54 -15.65
CA ALA A 309 -10.79 -13.69 -15.54
C ALA A 309 -11.15 -15.19 -15.46
N SER A 310 -11.96 -15.55 -14.48
CA SER A 310 -12.61 -16.86 -14.39
C SER A 310 -14.08 -16.70 -14.68
N THR A 311 -14.74 -17.78 -15.06
CA THR A 311 -16.16 -17.74 -15.44
C THR A 311 -17.01 -17.13 -14.31
N GLY A 312 -17.63 -15.98 -14.60
CA GLY A 312 -18.52 -15.29 -13.66
C GLY A 312 -17.82 -14.49 -12.54
N ILE A 313 -16.49 -14.43 -12.51
CA ILE A 313 -15.71 -13.68 -11.51
C ILE A 313 -14.81 -12.66 -12.21
N VAL A 314 -14.91 -11.42 -11.79
CA VAL A 314 -14.04 -10.32 -12.20
C VAL A 314 -12.97 -10.10 -11.14
N PRO A 315 -11.70 -10.44 -11.43
CA PRO A 315 -10.60 -10.09 -10.56
C PRO A 315 -10.23 -8.62 -10.75
N ILE A 316 -10.02 -7.89 -9.65
CA ILE A 316 -9.57 -6.50 -9.67
C ILE A 316 -8.35 -6.30 -8.80
N HIS A 317 -7.49 -5.35 -9.17
CA HIS A 317 -6.48 -4.79 -8.28
C HIS A 317 -7.02 -3.49 -7.68
N LEU A 318 -6.84 -3.34 -6.38
CA LEU A 318 -7.26 -2.15 -5.65
C LEU A 318 -6.12 -1.72 -4.73
N PRO A 319 -5.35 -0.69 -5.10
CA PRO A 319 -4.23 -0.25 -4.30
C PRO A 319 -4.67 0.51 -3.04
N ASP A 320 -5.74 1.29 -3.13
CA ASP A 320 -6.30 2.10 -2.04
C ASP A 320 -7.78 2.43 -2.29
N LEU A 321 -8.40 3.18 -1.37
CA LEU A 321 -9.76 3.70 -1.47
C LEU A 321 -9.76 5.23 -1.57
N SER A 322 -8.88 5.81 -2.37
CA SER A 322 -8.90 7.23 -2.70
C SER A 322 -10.14 7.60 -3.53
N ALA A 323 -10.46 8.90 -3.59
CA ALA A 323 -11.62 9.35 -4.34
C ALA A 323 -11.58 8.87 -5.81
N GLY A 324 -12.65 8.20 -6.27
CA GLY A 324 -12.76 7.67 -7.62
C GLY A 324 -12.20 6.26 -7.83
N PHE A 325 -11.70 5.59 -6.79
CA PHE A 325 -11.13 4.25 -6.87
C PHE A 325 -12.06 3.22 -7.54
N ALA A 326 -13.37 3.34 -7.31
CA ALA A 326 -14.37 2.41 -7.87
C ALA A 326 -14.56 2.61 -9.37
N ASP A 327 -14.57 3.87 -9.82
CA ASP A 327 -14.65 4.22 -11.23
C ASP A 327 -13.36 3.82 -11.97
N GLU A 328 -12.19 3.99 -11.34
CA GLU A 328 -10.89 3.56 -11.88
C GLU A 328 -10.84 2.03 -12.03
N ALA A 329 -11.20 1.27 -10.99
CA ALA A 329 -11.27 -0.18 -11.07
C ALA A 329 -12.28 -0.68 -12.13
N ALA A 330 -13.42 0.01 -12.26
CA ALA A 330 -14.41 -0.28 -13.28
C ALA A 330 -13.91 0.05 -14.70
N TYR A 331 -13.18 1.15 -14.85
CA TYR A 331 -12.51 1.55 -16.09
C TYR A 331 -11.50 0.49 -16.53
N ASP A 332 -10.58 0.11 -15.64
CA ASP A 332 -9.55 -0.90 -15.91
C ASP A 332 -10.15 -2.26 -16.32
N TYR A 333 -11.23 -2.65 -15.64
CA TYR A 333 -11.94 -3.87 -16.00
C TYR A 333 -12.53 -3.77 -17.41
N VAL A 334 -13.23 -2.68 -17.74
CA VAL A 334 -13.84 -2.48 -19.07
C VAL A 334 -12.73 -2.48 -20.13
N GLU A 335 -11.59 -1.80 -19.90
CA GLU A 335 -10.42 -1.83 -20.81
C GLU A 335 -9.91 -3.26 -21.05
N SER A 336 -9.96 -4.12 -20.04
CA SER A 336 -9.51 -5.51 -20.13
C SER A 336 -10.42 -6.43 -20.97
N LEU A 337 -11.65 -6.00 -21.28
CA LEU A 337 -12.63 -6.83 -22.02
C LEU A 337 -12.27 -7.05 -23.48
N ALA A 338 -11.51 -6.14 -24.08
CA ALA A 338 -11.14 -6.22 -25.48
C ALA A 338 -9.65 -5.96 -25.70
N ALA A 339 -9.07 -6.64 -26.69
CA ALA A 339 -7.69 -6.42 -27.09
C ALA A 339 -7.46 -4.96 -27.54
N PRO A 340 -6.27 -4.38 -27.29
CA PRO A 340 -5.92 -3.08 -27.82
C PRO A 340 -5.90 -3.10 -29.35
N CYS A 341 -6.49 -2.07 -29.98
CA CYS A 341 -6.69 -2.02 -31.43
C CYS A 341 -5.54 -1.36 -32.19
N GLY A 342 -4.56 -0.78 -31.50
CA GLY A 342 -3.55 0.06 -32.15
C GLY A 342 -4.19 1.23 -32.91
N ASP A 343 -3.50 1.73 -33.93
CA ASP A 343 -3.95 2.85 -34.78
C ASP A 343 -4.89 2.42 -35.93
N THR A 344 -5.73 1.42 -35.68
CA THR A 344 -6.68 0.93 -36.69
C THR A 344 -8.05 1.61 -36.56
N PRO A 345 -8.85 1.73 -37.66
CA PRO A 345 -10.22 2.24 -37.58
C PRO A 345 -11.10 1.47 -36.58
N ALA A 346 -10.82 0.18 -36.34
CA ALA A 346 -11.51 -0.64 -35.36
C ALA A 346 -11.46 -0.05 -33.95
N GLY A 347 -10.41 0.72 -33.61
CA GLY A 347 -10.27 1.40 -32.33
C GLY A 347 -11.39 2.38 -32.03
N GLY A 348 -11.83 3.18 -33.03
CA GLY A 348 -12.94 4.10 -32.84
C GLY A 348 -14.27 3.40 -32.57
N TYR A 349 -14.54 2.28 -33.24
CA TYR A 349 -15.74 1.47 -32.96
C TYR A 349 -15.69 0.80 -31.59
N ARG A 350 -14.50 0.28 -31.19
CA ARG A 350 -14.28 -0.26 -29.84
C ARG A 350 -14.57 0.80 -28.79
N GLU A 351 -14.08 2.01 -28.96
CA GLU A 351 -14.22 3.09 -27.99
C GLU A 351 -15.69 3.50 -27.78
N ILE A 352 -16.53 3.45 -28.81
CA ILE A 352 -17.99 3.66 -28.68
C ILE A 352 -18.61 2.65 -27.71
N VAL A 353 -18.25 1.36 -27.84
CA VAL A 353 -18.77 0.30 -26.98
C VAL A 353 -18.23 0.44 -25.55
N MET A 354 -16.94 0.77 -25.42
CA MET A 354 -16.29 0.97 -24.14
C MET A 354 -16.90 2.15 -23.37
N ALA A 355 -17.11 3.29 -24.04
CA ALA A 355 -17.76 4.45 -23.43
C ALA A 355 -19.18 4.12 -22.96
N TRP A 356 -19.96 3.36 -23.77
CA TRP A 356 -21.26 2.89 -23.32
C TRP A 356 -21.16 1.99 -22.10
N LEU A 357 -20.22 1.03 -22.06
CA LEU A 357 -20.01 0.15 -20.89
C LEU A 357 -19.69 0.96 -19.65
N ARG A 358 -18.84 1.98 -19.74
CA ARG A 358 -18.48 2.89 -18.65
C ARG A 358 -19.62 3.84 -18.26
N GLY A 359 -20.62 4.04 -19.14
CA GLY A 359 -21.68 5.00 -18.93
C GLY A 359 -21.31 6.43 -19.28
N GLU A 360 -20.27 6.60 -20.08
CA GLU A 360 -19.76 7.87 -20.60
C GLU A 360 -20.50 8.31 -21.86
N PRO A 361 -20.43 9.59 -22.23
CA PRO A 361 -20.91 10.07 -23.52
C PRO A 361 -20.18 9.35 -24.67
N LEU A 362 -20.93 8.92 -25.68
CA LEU A 362 -20.34 8.19 -26.81
C LEU A 362 -19.41 9.11 -27.62
N PRO A 363 -18.17 8.74 -27.85
CA PRO A 363 -17.22 9.54 -28.60
C PRO A 363 -17.60 9.57 -30.10
N GLY A 364 -17.56 10.76 -30.70
CA GLY A 364 -17.83 10.89 -32.13
C GLY A 364 -16.68 10.43 -33.03
N GLY A 365 -15.49 10.19 -32.45
CA GLY A 365 -14.29 9.82 -33.21
C GLY A 365 -13.87 10.84 -34.29
N PRO A 366 -12.65 10.72 -34.84
CA PRO A 366 -12.15 11.64 -35.87
C PRO A 366 -12.72 11.33 -37.27
N LEU A 367 -13.18 10.12 -37.52
CA LEU A 367 -13.69 9.70 -38.82
C LEU A 367 -15.21 9.86 -38.91
N PRO A 368 -15.77 10.30 -40.06
CA PRO A 368 -17.21 10.42 -40.25
C PRO A 368 -17.98 9.11 -39.99
N GLU A 369 -17.38 7.98 -40.29
CA GLU A 369 -17.94 6.65 -40.05
C GLU A 369 -18.07 6.32 -38.55
N HIS A 370 -17.15 6.81 -37.70
CA HIS A 370 -17.25 6.67 -36.25
C HIS A 370 -18.37 7.56 -35.67
N GLN A 371 -18.54 8.78 -36.22
CA GLN A 371 -19.64 9.68 -35.83
C GLN A 371 -21.00 9.06 -36.16
N TYR A 372 -21.11 8.46 -37.37
CA TYR A 372 -22.31 7.73 -37.75
C TYR A 372 -22.57 6.53 -36.84
N ALA A 373 -21.55 5.74 -36.55
CA ALA A 373 -21.64 4.59 -35.66
C ALA A 373 -22.09 4.98 -34.25
N ALA A 374 -21.52 6.04 -33.69
CA ALA A 374 -21.90 6.58 -32.38
C ALA A 374 -23.36 7.07 -32.37
N ALA A 375 -23.77 7.79 -33.40
CA ALA A 375 -25.15 8.25 -33.56
C ALA A 375 -26.14 7.07 -33.70
N TRP A 376 -25.84 6.09 -34.53
CA TRP A 376 -26.61 4.88 -34.70
C TRP A 376 -26.73 4.09 -33.39
N PHE A 377 -25.62 3.86 -32.69
CA PHE A 377 -25.58 3.13 -31.44
C PHE A 377 -26.31 3.88 -30.32
N SER A 378 -26.25 5.23 -30.31
CA SER A 378 -26.98 6.05 -29.34
C SER A 378 -28.52 5.95 -29.52
N GLY A 379 -28.96 5.74 -30.77
CA GLY A 379 -30.38 5.53 -31.09
C GLY A 379 -30.97 4.19 -30.63
N LEU A 380 -30.12 3.21 -30.28
CA LEU A 380 -30.55 1.93 -29.75
C LEU A 380 -31.04 2.05 -28.31
N THR A 381 -32.07 1.30 -27.95
CA THR A 381 -32.48 1.10 -26.56
C THR A 381 -31.41 0.29 -25.81
N GLU A 382 -31.39 0.37 -24.47
CA GLU A 382 -30.46 -0.38 -23.65
C GLU A 382 -30.52 -1.90 -23.87
N HIS A 383 -31.73 -2.42 -24.11
CA HIS A 383 -31.94 -3.83 -24.46
C HIS A 383 -31.31 -4.18 -25.81
N GLN A 384 -31.51 -3.34 -26.81
CA GLN A 384 -30.93 -3.54 -28.16
C GLN A 384 -29.39 -3.47 -28.13
N ARG A 385 -28.79 -2.56 -27.34
CA ARG A 385 -27.33 -2.49 -27.17
C ARG A 385 -26.78 -3.76 -26.54
N ARG A 386 -27.47 -4.33 -25.55
CA ARG A 386 -27.08 -5.61 -24.92
C ARG A 386 -27.17 -6.76 -25.91
N ASP A 387 -28.25 -6.86 -26.69
CA ASP A 387 -28.42 -7.90 -27.69
C ASP A 387 -27.38 -7.76 -28.81
N TRP A 388 -27.09 -6.52 -29.22
CA TRP A 388 -26.02 -6.22 -30.16
C TRP A 388 -24.67 -6.68 -29.62
N LEU A 389 -24.33 -6.39 -28.38
CA LEU A 389 -23.08 -6.81 -27.77
C LEU A 389 -23.00 -8.35 -27.67
N ARG A 390 -24.10 -9.04 -27.34
CA ARG A 390 -24.11 -10.52 -27.33
C ARG A 390 -23.76 -11.09 -28.70
N MET A 391 -24.31 -10.50 -29.75
CA MET A 391 -24.10 -10.95 -31.14
C MET A 391 -22.65 -10.73 -31.60
N PHE A 392 -22.07 -9.59 -31.28
CA PHE A 392 -20.77 -9.15 -31.79
C PHE A 392 -19.65 -9.14 -30.75
N TYR A 393 -19.84 -9.86 -29.63
CA TYR A 393 -18.87 -9.87 -28.55
C TYR A 393 -17.49 -10.39 -28.96
N SER A 394 -17.43 -11.43 -29.84
CA SER A 394 -16.18 -11.97 -30.37
C SER A 394 -15.41 -10.91 -31.17
N ASP A 395 -16.10 -10.18 -32.03
CA ASP A 395 -15.49 -9.15 -32.88
C ASP A 395 -15.07 -7.92 -32.06
N PHE A 396 -15.86 -7.55 -31.05
CA PHE A 396 -15.48 -6.54 -30.07
C PHE A 396 -14.20 -6.93 -29.34
N ARG A 397 -14.16 -8.14 -28.76
CA ARG A 397 -13.03 -8.64 -28.00
C ARG A 397 -11.74 -8.74 -28.84
N ALA A 398 -11.86 -9.14 -30.11
CA ALA A 398 -10.75 -9.31 -31.03
C ALA A 398 -10.32 -8.02 -31.75
N CYS A 399 -10.94 -6.88 -31.42
CA CYS A 399 -10.77 -5.61 -32.15
C CYS A 399 -11.03 -5.73 -33.66
N GLN A 400 -12.15 -6.36 -34.03
CA GLN A 400 -12.55 -6.58 -35.42
C GLN A 400 -13.87 -5.86 -35.79
N LEU A 401 -14.30 -4.92 -34.93
CA LEU A 401 -15.47 -4.11 -35.22
C LEU A 401 -15.24 -3.22 -36.44
N SER A 402 -16.30 -3.03 -37.23
CA SER A 402 -16.29 -2.23 -38.44
C SER A 402 -17.66 -1.59 -38.69
N ALA A 403 -17.78 -0.69 -39.65
CA ALA A 403 -19.03 0.00 -40.01
C ALA A 403 -20.22 -0.93 -40.19
N ARG A 404 -20.01 -2.14 -40.71
CA ARG A 404 -21.08 -3.15 -40.93
C ARG A 404 -21.81 -3.55 -39.64
N HIS A 405 -21.16 -3.47 -38.49
CA HIS A 405 -21.74 -3.79 -37.19
C HIS A 405 -22.62 -2.66 -36.65
N PHE A 406 -22.49 -1.45 -37.22
CA PHE A 406 -23.19 -0.22 -36.83
C PHE A 406 -24.10 0.30 -37.94
N GLY A 407 -24.82 -0.57 -38.62
CA GLY A 407 -25.80 -0.20 -39.65
C GLY A 407 -25.21 0.10 -41.04
N GLY A 408 -23.94 -0.24 -41.29
CA GLY A 408 -23.31 -0.20 -42.62
C GLY A 408 -22.65 1.12 -43.02
N GLY A 409 -22.67 2.16 -42.17
CA GLY A 409 -22.02 3.44 -42.43
C GLY A 409 -22.82 4.43 -43.31
N PRO A 410 -22.31 5.67 -43.54
CA PRO A 410 -23.05 6.74 -44.20
C PRO A 410 -23.41 6.46 -45.67
N ALA A 411 -22.69 5.56 -46.32
CA ALA A 411 -23.00 5.15 -47.73
C ALA A 411 -24.12 4.10 -47.83
N ALA A 412 -24.49 3.44 -46.72
CA ALA A 412 -25.53 2.42 -46.64
C ALA A 412 -26.85 2.95 -46.06
N ALA A 413 -26.93 4.24 -45.75
CA ALA A 413 -28.16 4.87 -45.26
C ALA A 413 -29.16 5.03 -46.39
N SER A 414 -29.80 3.94 -46.83
CA SER A 414 -31.16 3.98 -47.39
C SER A 414 -32.12 4.55 -46.31
N PRO A 415 -33.17 5.28 -46.72
CA PRO A 415 -34.05 5.98 -45.81
C PRO A 415 -34.54 5.04 -44.70
N ALA A 416 -34.56 5.54 -43.46
CA ALA A 416 -34.97 4.82 -42.27
C ALA A 416 -36.17 3.88 -42.60
N PRO A 417 -36.08 2.58 -42.27
CA PRO A 417 -37.25 1.74 -42.40
C PRO A 417 -38.30 2.30 -41.45
N THR A 418 -39.34 2.82 -42.06
CA THR A 418 -40.61 3.04 -41.39
C THR A 418 -40.90 1.77 -40.60
N ALA A 419 -41.11 1.87 -39.31
CA ALA A 419 -41.26 0.76 -38.39
C ALA A 419 -42.39 -0.18 -38.83
N THR A 420 -42.06 -1.08 -39.73
CA THR A 420 -42.88 -2.25 -40.04
C THR A 420 -42.32 -3.35 -39.13
N ASN A 421 -43.05 -3.65 -38.08
CA ASN A 421 -42.86 -4.78 -37.19
C ASN A 421 -42.84 -6.08 -38.02
N THR A 422 -41.72 -6.44 -38.59
CA THR A 422 -41.51 -7.77 -39.14
C THR A 422 -40.53 -8.47 -38.23
N TYR A 423 -41.03 -8.96 -37.12
CA TYR A 423 -40.37 -9.99 -36.36
C TYR A 423 -40.23 -11.21 -37.30
N PRO A 424 -39.05 -11.88 -37.37
CA PRO A 424 -38.99 -13.18 -37.98
C PRO A 424 -39.92 -14.10 -37.19
N VAL A 425 -41.02 -14.53 -37.86
CA VAL A 425 -41.89 -15.58 -37.34
C VAL A 425 -41.08 -16.83 -37.30
N TYR A 426 -40.65 -17.27 -36.12
CA TYR A 426 -40.16 -18.61 -35.91
C TYR A 426 -41.28 -19.59 -36.24
N PRO A 427 -41.04 -20.66 -37.05
CA PRO A 427 -42.06 -21.67 -37.26
C PRO A 427 -42.39 -22.33 -35.93
N THR A 428 -43.65 -22.17 -35.50
CA THR A 428 -44.22 -22.91 -34.41
C THR A 428 -44.19 -24.39 -34.79
N SER A 429 -43.31 -25.15 -34.20
CA SER A 429 -43.38 -26.61 -34.24
C SER A 429 -44.61 -27.04 -33.49
N SER A 430 -45.54 -27.61 -34.26
CA SER A 430 -46.74 -28.26 -33.83
C SER A 430 -46.52 -29.30 -32.74
N GLY A 431 -47.22 -29.14 -31.66
CA GLY A 431 -47.85 -30.11 -30.81
C GLY A 431 -47.11 -31.39 -30.44
N GLU A 432 -46.61 -31.43 -29.22
CA GLU A 432 -46.60 -32.65 -28.45
C GLU A 432 -47.10 -32.35 -27.03
N SER A 433 -48.27 -32.92 -26.78
CA SER A 433 -48.97 -32.92 -25.49
C SER A 433 -48.23 -33.84 -24.51
N TRP A 434 -47.65 -33.29 -23.48
CA TRP A 434 -47.22 -34.07 -22.31
C TRP A 434 -48.22 -33.80 -21.19
N GLY A 435 -48.98 -34.87 -20.87
CA GLY A 435 -49.86 -34.92 -19.72
C GLY A 435 -49.08 -34.95 -18.38
N PRO A 436 -49.77 -34.53 -17.30
CA PRO A 436 -49.14 -34.49 -16.00
C PRO A 436 -49.22 -35.88 -15.32
N GLU A 437 -48.07 -36.43 -14.98
CA GLU A 437 -48.02 -37.53 -13.98
C GLU A 437 -47.36 -37.03 -12.71
N MET A 438 -48.19 -36.76 -11.71
CA MET A 438 -47.78 -36.58 -10.33
C MET A 438 -47.47 -37.95 -9.70
N SER A 439 -46.35 -38.04 -9.03
CA SER A 439 -46.18 -38.99 -7.95
C SER A 439 -45.24 -38.43 -6.85
N PRO A 440 -45.66 -38.52 -5.59
CA PRO A 440 -44.91 -37.99 -4.46
C PRO A 440 -44.02 -39.06 -3.86
N HIS A 441 -42.73 -38.77 -3.63
CA HIS A 441 -41.92 -39.57 -2.71
C HIS A 441 -41.27 -38.69 -1.65
N SER A 442 -41.76 -38.91 -0.48
CA SER A 442 -41.29 -38.73 0.90
C SER A 442 -39.79 -38.62 1.10
N TRP A 443 -39.42 -37.63 1.89
CA TRP A 443 -38.13 -37.54 2.55
C TRP A 443 -38.21 -38.12 3.99
N ARG A 444 -37.29 -39.03 4.30
CA ARG A 444 -36.76 -39.26 5.64
C ARG A 444 -35.28 -38.85 5.63
#